data_d84539d8955dc1e8eb5b1d2f87a7fd85
#
_entry.id   d84539d8955dc1e8eb5b1d2f87a7fd85
#
_cell.length_a   1.000
_cell.length_b   1.000
_cell.length_c   1.000
_cell.angle_alpha   90.00
_cell.angle_beta   90.00
_cell.angle_gamma   90.00
#
_symmetry.space_group_name_H-M   'P 1'
#
loop_
_entity.id
_entity.type
_entity.pdbx_description
1 polymer ?
#
loop_
_entity_poly.entity_id
_entity_poly.type
_entity_poly.pdbx_seq_one_letter_code
_entity_poly.pdbx_strand_id
1 'polypeptide(L)'
;MIISCVKWGNKFSHEHVNRLYTMVSNNIDIPFTFVCHTENSDSIHEDIQINPLDTSLGLENWWWKLTLFNQEPGQHMFFDLDVVIQNNLQPIIDSIRPNKLCMVKAFWKDYELKGNDMDYNSSVMAWSGDLSHIWNKFKEDIDHYTWAYNGIDGFLYHEIKNINTFPEKLIYSRLFGVDKDNCYTYGDFKGYYGMPDYTVCIFNGWRRDKKDGKYLLDDRGYKGMEHYWGVKTNFTGIDTKVWEALWECEYSGGDTKHFLDSMSPNQVASKEWLIENIIKYDIEKIQLWGGWFAHPISSMLKDAFSIKRITNIDIDENALSVCRKLNSRDIVDTQCQDVSEYHISDIKTDLVINTSSEHMPPLHTILAKKEYKGNCLFAVQSNNMFHVPDHINCVNSEDELVENTGLREILYKGSLDMPNGYKRFMVIGYA
;
A
#
# COMPACT_ATOMS: atom_id res chain seq x y z
N MET A 1 15.46 -12.96 19.04
CA MET A 1 16.18 -12.55 17.79
C MET A 1 16.67 -11.13 17.97
N ILE A 2 17.89 -10.79 17.49
CA ILE A 2 18.39 -9.41 17.47
C ILE A 2 18.22 -8.87 16.04
N ILE A 3 17.58 -7.72 15.90
CA ILE A 3 17.42 -7.02 14.62
C ILE A 3 18.14 -5.68 14.73
N SER A 4 19.05 -5.41 13.80
CA SER A 4 19.94 -4.27 13.88
C SER A 4 19.86 -3.35 12.69
N CYS A 5 20.13 -2.08 12.91
CA CYS A 5 20.46 -1.10 11.88
C CYS A 5 21.71 -0.30 12.29
N VAL A 6 22.32 0.34 11.31
CA VAL A 6 23.44 1.27 11.55
C VAL A 6 23.03 2.66 11.07
N LYS A 7 23.07 3.63 11.96
CA LYS A 7 22.90 5.05 11.67
C LYS A 7 24.22 5.77 11.95
N TRP A 8 24.90 6.21 10.89
CA TRP A 8 26.16 6.95 10.98
C TRP A 8 26.09 8.23 10.14
N GLY A 9 26.62 9.31 10.68
CA GLY A 9 26.64 10.62 10.03
C GLY A 9 25.23 11.19 9.83
N ASN A 10 25.09 12.07 8.84
CA ASN A 10 23.86 12.87 8.61
C ASN A 10 23.04 12.41 7.39
N LYS A 11 23.41 11.28 6.77
CA LYS A 11 22.67 10.78 5.59
C LYS A 11 21.24 10.38 5.96
N PHE A 12 21.09 9.73 7.11
CA PHE A 12 19.79 9.28 7.64
C PHE A 12 19.50 9.96 8.98
N SER A 13 18.26 10.40 9.18
CA SER A 13 17.79 10.95 10.45
C SER A 13 17.29 9.84 11.39
N HIS A 14 17.02 10.20 12.64
CA HIS A 14 16.33 9.34 13.60
C HIS A 14 15.00 8.83 13.09
N GLU A 15 14.31 9.59 12.24
CA GLU A 15 13.04 9.16 11.66
C GLU A 15 13.16 7.89 10.81
N HIS A 16 14.26 7.71 10.09
CA HIS A 16 14.50 6.48 9.31
C HIS A 16 14.65 5.27 10.24
N VAL A 17 15.32 5.44 11.38
CA VAL A 17 15.47 4.40 12.40
C VAL A 17 14.11 4.04 13.01
N ASN A 18 13.33 5.04 13.41
CA ASN A 18 12.02 4.86 14.02
C ASN A 18 11.03 4.21 13.03
N ARG A 19 11.06 4.61 11.76
CA ARG A 19 10.26 3.98 10.68
C ARG A 19 10.65 2.52 10.47
N LEU A 20 11.95 2.21 10.41
CA LEU A 20 12.40 0.84 10.26
C LEU A 20 11.95 -0.02 11.45
N TYR A 21 12.10 0.47 12.69
CA TYR A 21 11.60 -0.20 13.88
C TYR A 21 10.10 -0.49 13.80
N THR A 22 9.31 0.50 13.37
CA THR A 22 7.87 0.34 13.19
C THR A 22 7.54 -0.73 12.14
N MET A 23 8.23 -0.71 10.99
CA MET A 23 8.02 -1.72 9.94
C MET A 23 8.40 -3.13 10.43
N VAL A 24 9.49 -3.28 11.17
CA VAL A 24 9.88 -4.57 11.78
C VAL A 24 8.81 -5.03 12.76
N SER A 25 8.40 -4.17 13.70
CA SER A 25 7.40 -4.49 14.72
C SER A 25 6.07 -4.93 14.14
N ASN A 26 5.70 -4.35 12.99
CA ASN A 26 4.46 -4.69 12.29
C ASN A 26 4.52 -6.03 11.53
N ASN A 27 5.72 -6.54 11.23
CA ASN A 27 5.90 -7.64 10.29
C ASN A 27 6.69 -8.82 10.90
N ILE A 28 6.76 -8.92 12.23
CA ILE A 28 7.41 -10.02 12.93
C ILE A 28 6.52 -10.55 14.06
N ASP A 29 6.36 -11.88 14.13
CA ASP A 29 5.49 -12.52 15.11
C ASP A 29 6.26 -13.17 16.27
N ILE A 30 7.58 -13.12 16.25
CA ILE A 30 8.44 -13.69 17.30
C ILE A 30 9.05 -12.58 18.16
N PRO A 31 9.40 -12.87 19.43
CA PRO A 31 10.10 -11.92 20.28
C PRO A 31 11.44 -11.48 19.67
N PHE A 32 11.68 -10.18 19.67
CA PHE A 32 12.92 -9.60 19.15
C PHE A 32 13.38 -8.41 20.01
N THR A 33 14.65 -8.07 19.86
CA THR A 33 15.25 -6.84 20.35
C THR A 33 15.72 -6.04 19.14
N PHE A 34 15.30 -4.78 19.01
CA PHE A 34 15.77 -3.91 17.96
C PHE A 34 16.94 -3.05 18.46
N VAL A 35 18.07 -3.08 17.75
CA VAL A 35 19.30 -2.40 18.15
C VAL A 35 19.71 -1.41 17.06
N CYS A 36 19.87 -0.15 17.43
CA CYS A 36 20.46 0.87 16.56
C CYS A 36 21.92 1.12 16.96
N HIS A 37 22.84 0.85 16.06
CA HIS A 37 24.25 1.19 16.20
C HIS A 37 24.46 2.61 15.67
N THR A 38 24.82 3.56 16.57
CA THR A 38 24.91 4.97 16.20
C THR A 38 25.84 5.76 17.11
N GLU A 39 26.42 6.83 16.60
CA GLU A 39 27.13 7.84 17.38
C GLU A 39 26.20 8.91 17.97
N ASN A 40 24.95 8.99 17.51
CA ASN A 40 23.97 9.95 18.00
C ASN A 40 22.58 9.30 18.11
N SER A 41 22.08 9.21 19.34
CA SER A 41 20.79 8.59 19.70
C SER A 41 19.64 9.60 19.87
N ASP A 42 19.86 10.89 19.61
CA ASP A 42 18.82 11.90 19.80
C ASP A 42 17.57 11.58 19.00
N SER A 43 16.42 11.66 19.69
CA SER A 43 15.07 11.42 19.10
C SER A 43 14.83 10.01 18.52
N ILE A 44 15.68 9.03 18.86
CA ILE A 44 15.40 7.62 18.59
C ILE A 44 14.37 7.11 19.61
N HIS A 45 13.44 6.27 19.15
CA HIS A 45 12.34 5.73 19.96
C HIS A 45 12.88 4.96 21.18
N GLU A 46 12.23 5.11 22.33
CA GLU A 46 12.68 4.56 23.62
C GLU A 46 12.78 3.04 23.66
N ASP A 47 11.98 2.32 22.87
CA ASP A 47 12.04 0.84 22.79
C ASP A 47 13.23 0.33 21.95
N ILE A 48 13.98 1.21 21.30
CA ILE A 48 15.13 0.86 20.50
C ILE A 48 16.39 0.86 21.40
N GLN A 49 17.01 -0.29 21.50
CA GLN A 49 18.27 -0.38 22.22
C GLN A 49 19.39 0.36 21.42
N ILE A 50 20.12 1.22 22.10
CA ILE A 50 21.23 1.95 21.50
C ILE A 50 22.54 1.20 21.79
N ASN A 51 23.31 0.96 20.72
CA ASN A 51 24.68 0.49 20.82
C ASN A 51 25.59 1.60 20.22
N PRO A 52 26.36 2.31 21.06
CA PRO A 52 27.25 3.38 20.60
C PRO A 52 28.31 2.85 19.64
N LEU A 53 28.54 3.57 18.53
CA LEU A 53 29.67 3.29 17.63
C LEU A 53 30.97 3.75 18.27
N ASP A 54 31.98 2.88 18.24
CA ASP A 54 33.34 3.22 18.68
C ASP A 54 34.05 4.02 17.57
N THR A 55 33.87 5.34 17.58
CA THR A 55 34.44 6.22 16.56
C THR A 55 35.98 6.24 16.52
N SER A 56 36.67 5.68 17.53
CA SER A 56 38.12 5.54 17.53
C SER A 56 38.64 4.57 16.46
N LEU A 57 37.75 3.71 15.92
CA LEU A 57 38.08 2.79 14.83
C LEU A 57 38.27 3.50 13.48
N GLY A 58 37.87 4.76 13.36
CA GLY A 58 38.06 5.54 12.12
C GLY A 58 37.22 5.04 10.93
N LEU A 59 36.22 4.20 11.17
CA LEU A 59 35.35 3.65 10.11
C LEU A 59 34.40 4.71 9.59
N GLU A 60 34.04 4.60 8.32
CA GLU A 60 33.11 5.49 7.64
C GLU A 60 32.03 4.71 6.88
N ASN A 61 30.88 5.33 6.69
CA ASN A 61 29.79 4.84 5.83
C ASN A 61 29.39 3.39 6.17
N TRP A 62 29.34 2.55 5.14
CA TRP A 62 28.92 1.15 5.21
C TRP A 62 29.89 0.23 5.95
N TRP A 63 31.15 0.64 6.21
CA TRP A 63 32.12 -0.18 6.90
C TRP A 63 31.73 -0.49 8.35
N TRP A 64 30.92 0.36 8.96
CA TRP A 64 30.35 0.13 10.28
C TRP A 64 29.52 -1.17 10.38
N LYS A 65 28.96 -1.66 9.28
CA LYS A 65 28.19 -2.91 9.26
C LYS A 65 29.06 -4.12 9.67
N LEU A 66 30.35 -4.08 9.47
CA LEU A 66 31.25 -5.18 9.84
C LEU A 66 31.37 -5.34 11.36
N THR A 67 31.15 -4.29 12.14
CA THR A 67 31.14 -4.38 13.61
C THR A 67 29.99 -5.23 14.14
N LEU A 68 28.94 -5.44 13.35
CA LEU A 68 27.80 -6.28 13.70
C LEU A 68 28.19 -7.74 13.92
N PHE A 69 29.27 -8.19 13.30
CA PHE A 69 29.76 -9.55 13.46
C PHE A 69 30.57 -9.75 14.74
N ASN A 70 30.80 -8.71 15.54
CA ASN A 70 31.45 -8.75 16.85
C ASN A 70 30.42 -8.78 18.00
N GLN A 71 29.25 -9.36 17.77
CA GLN A 71 28.19 -9.51 18.76
C GLN A 71 28.17 -10.93 19.32
N GLU A 72 27.45 -11.12 20.46
CA GLU A 72 27.22 -12.44 21.03
C GLU A 72 26.58 -13.39 20.01
N PRO A 73 26.98 -14.67 20.03
CA PRO A 73 26.36 -15.65 19.15
C PRO A 73 24.85 -15.73 19.32
N GLY A 74 24.11 -15.74 18.22
CA GLY A 74 22.64 -15.77 18.27
C GLY A 74 22.02 -15.70 16.88
N GLN A 75 20.73 -15.45 16.84
CA GLN A 75 20.03 -15.13 15.60
C GLN A 75 19.99 -13.63 15.40
N HIS A 76 20.54 -13.19 14.31
CA HIS A 76 20.67 -11.78 13.92
C HIS A 76 20.08 -11.51 12.56
N MET A 77 19.51 -10.32 12.42
CA MET A 77 19.08 -9.76 11.15
C MET A 77 19.45 -8.29 11.09
N PHE A 78 19.89 -7.83 9.95
CA PHE A 78 20.28 -6.46 9.71
C PHE A 78 19.51 -5.89 8.53
N PHE A 79 19.10 -4.64 8.66
CA PHE A 79 18.52 -3.84 7.59
C PHE A 79 19.22 -2.49 7.44
N ASP A 80 19.48 -2.08 6.20
CA ASP A 80 19.79 -0.68 5.90
C ASP A 80 18.60 0.22 6.19
N LEU A 81 18.86 1.51 6.39
CA LEU A 81 17.83 2.51 6.69
C LEU A 81 17.04 2.95 5.44
N ASP A 82 17.44 2.49 4.26
CA ASP A 82 16.78 2.72 2.98
C ASP A 82 16.08 1.46 2.44
N VAL A 83 15.50 0.67 3.32
CA VAL A 83 14.64 -0.46 2.96
C VAL A 83 13.20 -0.22 3.40
N VAL A 84 12.26 -0.89 2.73
CA VAL A 84 10.86 -0.93 3.13
C VAL A 84 10.46 -2.39 3.34
N ILE A 85 9.92 -2.71 4.52
CA ILE A 85 9.40 -4.04 4.85
C ILE A 85 7.91 -4.03 4.55
N GLN A 86 7.48 -4.90 3.64
CA GLN A 86 6.12 -4.93 3.10
C GLN A 86 5.28 -6.06 3.69
N ASN A 87 5.91 -7.18 4.00
CA ASN A 87 5.24 -8.38 4.47
C ASN A 87 5.99 -9.02 5.64
N ASN A 88 5.38 -10.07 6.21
CA ASN A 88 5.92 -10.82 7.34
C ASN A 88 7.34 -11.31 7.08
N LEU A 89 8.22 -11.11 8.07
CA LEU A 89 9.64 -11.46 8.02
C LEU A 89 9.92 -12.96 8.18
N GLN A 90 8.92 -13.78 8.50
CA GLN A 90 9.11 -15.21 8.74
C GLN A 90 9.82 -15.94 7.59
N PRO A 91 9.51 -15.69 6.30
CA PRO A 91 10.24 -16.35 5.20
C PRO A 91 11.74 -16.00 5.15
N ILE A 92 12.13 -14.79 5.58
CA ILE A 92 13.55 -14.42 5.73
C ILE A 92 14.17 -15.17 6.90
N ILE A 93 13.46 -15.24 8.03
CA ILE A 93 13.90 -15.97 9.24
C ILE A 93 14.12 -17.45 8.91
N ASP A 94 13.21 -18.08 8.20
CA ASP A 94 13.28 -19.51 7.82
C ASP A 94 14.45 -19.80 6.85
N SER A 95 14.98 -18.78 6.18
CA SER A 95 16.14 -18.91 5.29
C SER A 95 17.49 -18.90 6.02
N ILE A 96 17.52 -18.50 7.30
CA ILE A 96 18.74 -18.43 8.10
C ILE A 96 19.32 -19.84 8.29
N ARG A 97 20.63 -19.97 8.11
CA ARG A 97 21.36 -21.24 8.30
C ARG A 97 22.41 -21.08 9.41
N PRO A 98 22.60 -22.10 10.25
CA PRO A 98 23.61 -22.05 11.30
C PRO A 98 25.02 -21.73 10.79
N ASN A 99 25.68 -20.80 11.43
CA ASN A 99 27.06 -20.37 11.15
C ASN A 99 27.30 -19.96 9.71
N LYS A 100 26.28 -19.37 9.07
CA LYS A 100 26.37 -18.84 7.71
C LYS A 100 25.72 -17.46 7.64
N LEU A 101 26.42 -16.55 6.95
CA LEU A 101 25.86 -15.27 6.56
C LEU A 101 24.92 -15.48 5.35
N CYS A 102 23.70 -14.93 5.43
CA CYS A 102 22.77 -14.87 4.32
C CYS A 102 22.63 -13.40 3.87
N MET A 103 22.75 -13.16 2.57
CA MET A 103 22.73 -11.83 1.96
C MET A 103 21.76 -11.80 0.77
N VAL A 104 21.47 -10.58 0.31
CA VAL A 104 20.68 -10.40 -0.92
C VAL A 104 21.53 -10.77 -2.14
N LYS A 105 20.98 -11.56 -3.06
CA LYS A 105 21.58 -11.78 -4.37
C LYS A 105 21.41 -10.53 -5.23
N ALA A 106 22.50 -9.88 -5.56
CA ALA A 106 22.51 -8.61 -6.30
C ALA A 106 22.66 -8.82 -7.80
N PHE A 107 21.66 -9.44 -8.44
CA PHE A 107 21.64 -9.74 -9.88
C PHE A 107 21.89 -8.51 -10.77
N TRP A 108 21.59 -7.32 -10.30
CA TRP A 108 21.84 -6.07 -11.02
C TRP A 108 23.29 -5.65 -11.11
N LYS A 109 24.18 -6.18 -10.26
CA LYS A 109 25.62 -5.81 -10.25
C LYS A 109 26.36 -6.33 -11.48
N ASP A 110 25.90 -7.40 -12.09
CA ASP A 110 26.41 -7.91 -13.37
C ASP A 110 26.32 -6.86 -14.49
N TYR A 111 25.36 -5.95 -14.39
CA TYR A 111 25.12 -4.90 -15.40
C TYR A 111 25.79 -3.58 -15.08
N GLU A 112 25.98 -3.26 -13.80
CA GLU A 112 26.57 -1.99 -13.37
C GLU A 112 28.08 -1.93 -13.56
N LEU A 113 28.77 -3.05 -13.39
CA LEU A 113 30.22 -3.13 -13.29
C LEU A 113 30.71 -4.29 -14.15
N LYS A 114 30.84 -4.08 -15.46
CA LYS A 114 31.44 -5.06 -16.37
C LYS A 114 32.72 -5.62 -15.78
N GLY A 115 32.70 -6.87 -15.34
CA GLY A 115 33.85 -7.58 -14.76
C GLY A 115 33.92 -7.61 -13.23
N ASN A 116 32.89 -7.20 -12.51
CA ASN A 116 32.77 -7.40 -11.08
C ASN A 116 31.78 -8.53 -10.79
N ASP A 117 32.33 -9.68 -10.41
CA ASP A 117 31.56 -10.90 -10.07
C ASP A 117 30.84 -10.80 -8.70
N MET A 118 30.59 -9.59 -8.18
CA MET A 118 30.01 -9.39 -6.86
C MET A 118 28.49 -9.58 -6.86
N ASP A 119 28.05 -10.78 -6.64
CA ASP A 119 26.64 -11.16 -6.62
C ASP A 119 25.89 -10.76 -5.33
N TYR A 120 26.52 -10.04 -4.39
CA TYR A 120 25.93 -9.76 -3.08
C TYR A 120 25.61 -8.29 -2.86
N ASN A 121 24.55 -8.06 -2.05
CA ASN A 121 24.23 -6.76 -1.50
C ASN A 121 23.92 -6.88 -0.01
N SER A 122 24.49 -6.00 0.80
CA SER A 122 24.41 -6.00 2.26
C SER A 122 23.26 -5.16 2.84
N SER A 123 22.31 -4.74 2.02
CA SER A 123 21.18 -3.95 2.54
C SER A 123 20.25 -4.76 3.45
N VAL A 124 20.24 -6.08 3.26
CA VAL A 124 19.61 -7.03 4.19
C VAL A 124 20.60 -8.16 4.41
N MET A 125 20.87 -8.46 5.67
CA MET A 125 21.72 -9.57 6.09
C MET A 125 21.06 -10.34 7.23
N ALA A 126 21.22 -11.66 7.27
CA ALA A 126 20.75 -12.48 8.38
C ALA A 126 21.72 -13.64 8.64
N TRP A 127 21.88 -14.00 9.91
CA TRP A 127 22.73 -15.12 10.31
C TRP A 127 22.30 -15.70 11.65
N SER A 128 22.85 -16.87 11.94
CA SER A 128 22.72 -17.54 13.23
C SER A 128 24.07 -18.11 13.64
N GLY A 129 24.36 -18.08 14.95
CA GLY A 129 25.62 -18.55 15.51
C GLY A 129 26.71 -17.49 15.56
N ASP A 130 27.97 -17.92 15.60
CA ASP A 130 29.14 -17.06 15.73
C ASP A 130 29.75 -16.78 14.35
N LEU A 131 29.73 -15.51 13.94
CA LEU A 131 30.39 -15.01 12.74
C LEU A 131 31.51 -13.99 13.06
N SER A 132 32.01 -13.96 14.27
CA SER A 132 33.07 -13.04 14.70
C SER A 132 34.35 -13.13 13.84
N HIS A 133 34.58 -14.25 13.15
CA HIS A 133 35.68 -14.41 12.21
C HIS A 133 35.65 -13.38 11.07
N ILE A 134 34.46 -12.87 10.69
CA ILE A 134 34.33 -11.82 9.66
C ILE A 134 34.90 -10.51 10.17
N TRP A 135 34.52 -10.10 11.38
CA TRP A 135 35.07 -8.91 12.00
C TRP A 135 36.55 -9.05 12.29
N ASN A 136 36.97 -10.22 12.80
CA ASN A 136 38.40 -10.49 13.10
C ASN A 136 39.24 -10.42 11.83
N LYS A 137 38.75 -10.96 10.71
CA LYS A 137 39.43 -10.85 9.42
C LYS A 137 39.58 -9.39 8.97
N PHE A 138 38.55 -8.58 9.07
CA PHE A 138 38.60 -7.17 8.69
C PHE A 138 39.58 -6.37 9.56
N LYS A 139 39.64 -6.67 10.85
CA LYS A 139 40.57 -6.01 11.78
C LYS A 139 42.06 -6.32 11.52
N GLU A 140 42.38 -7.37 10.78
CA GLU A 140 43.78 -7.68 10.44
C GLU A 140 44.47 -6.54 9.69
N ASP A 141 43.73 -5.85 8.80
CA ASP A 141 44.26 -4.70 8.04
C ASP A 141 43.11 -3.83 7.51
N ILE A 142 42.51 -2.99 8.39
CA ILE A 142 41.41 -2.10 8.06
C ILE A 142 41.73 -1.19 6.89
N ASP A 143 42.94 -0.58 6.90
CA ASP A 143 43.37 0.37 5.89
C ASP A 143 43.48 -0.30 4.51
N HIS A 144 44.03 -1.50 4.46
CA HIS A 144 44.09 -2.27 3.22
C HIS A 144 42.71 -2.58 2.68
N TYR A 145 41.81 -3.15 3.50
CA TYR A 145 40.49 -3.58 3.04
C TYR A 145 39.58 -2.41 2.63
N THR A 146 39.66 -1.29 3.34
CA THR A 146 38.92 -0.08 2.98
C THR A 146 39.46 0.59 1.71
N TRP A 147 40.75 0.42 1.41
CA TRP A 147 41.33 0.87 0.15
C TRP A 147 41.07 -0.10 -1.01
N ALA A 148 41.21 -1.41 -0.76
CA ALA A 148 41.11 -2.43 -1.80
C ALA A 148 39.68 -2.64 -2.32
N TYR A 149 38.67 -2.45 -1.46
CA TYR A 149 37.27 -2.72 -1.80
C TYR A 149 36.42 -1.45 -1.76
N ASN A 150 35.56 -1.29 -2.76
CA ASN A 150 34.58 -0.20 -2.81
C ASN A 150 33.33 -0.53 -1.96
N GLY A 151 33.56 -0.98 -0.73
CA GLY A 151 32.52 -1.27 0.26
C GLY A 151 32.52 -2.71 0.76
N ILE A 152 31.66 -2.94 1.78
CA ILE A 152 31.62 -4.23 2.48
C ILE A 152 31.16 -5.39 1.58
N ASP A 153 30.35 -5.14 0.56
CA ASP A 153 29.90 -6.18 -0.38
C ASP A 153 31.10 -6.83 -1.07
N GLY A 154 32.07 -6.00 -1.52
CA GLY A 154 33.30 -6.48 -2.12
C GLY A 154 34.18 -7.25 -1.13
N PHE A 155 34.36 -6.71 0.07
CA PHE A 155 35.12 -7.40 1.12
C PHE A 155 34.48 -8.77 1.44
N LEU A 156 33.17 -8.82 1.68
CA LEU A 156 32.49 -10.06 2.00
C LEU A 156 32.60 -11.07 0.86
N TYR A 157 32.46 -10.63 -0.39
CA TYR A 157 32.55 -11.51 -1.55
C TYR A 157 33.94 -12.15 -1.71
N HIS A 158 34.99 -11.38 -1.56
CA HIS A 158 36.37 -11.87 -1.81
C HIS A 158 37.00 -12.56 -0.62
N GLU A 159 36.73 -12.07 0.61
CA GLU A 159 37.43 -12.51 1.80
C GLU A 159 36.64 -13.56 2.61
N ILE A 160 35.33 -13.63 2.46
CA ILE A 160 34.49 -14.52 3.26
C ILE A 160 33.92 -15.63 2.39
N LYS A 161 34.10 -16.87 2.84
CA LYS A 161 33.62 -18.06 2.13
C LYS A 161 32.24 -18.51 2.67
N ASN A 162 31.51 -19.23 1.86
CA ASN A 162 30.24 -19.87 2.25
C ASN A 162 29.11 -18.87 2.64
N ILE A 163 29.02 -17.73 1.96
CA ILE A 163 27.88 -16.84 2.06
C ILE A 163 26.71 -17.46 1.29
N ASN A 164 25.55 -17.50 1.92
CA ASN A 164 24.29 -17.89 1.29
C ASN A 164 23.56 -16.65 0.76
N THR A 165 22.65 -16.87 -0.16
CA THR A 165 21.69 -15.85 -0.59
C THR A 165 20.29 -16.18 -0.10
N PHE A 166 19.49 -15.15 0.13
CA PHE A 166 18.07 -15.32 0.38
C PHE A 166 17.38 -15.98 -0.81
N PRO A 167 16.32 -16.78 -0.58
CA PRO A 167 15.48 -17.30 -1.65
C PRO A 167 14.96 -16.19 -2.57
N GLU A 168 14.71 -16.54 -3.83
CA GLU A 168 14.07 -15.64 -4.79
C GLU A 168 12.67 -15.22 -4.31
N LYS A 169 12.19 -14.09 -4.82
CA LYS A 169 10.87 -13.50 -4.52
C LYS A 169 10.65 -13.05 -3.07
N LEU A 170 11.70 -12.97 -2.25
CA LEU A 170 11.61 -12.35 -0.91
C LEU A 170 12.01 -10.88 -0.93
N ILE A 171 13.06 -10.54 -1.67
CA ILE A 171 13.68 -9.21 -1.65
C ILE A 171 13.88 -8.74 -3.08
N TYR A 172 13.47 -7.52 -3.37
CA TYR A 172 13.66 -6.90 -4.69
C TYR A 172 14.28 -5.51 -4.57
N SER A 173 14.86 -5.05 -5.66
CA SER A 173 15.37 -3.69 -5.78
C SER A 173 14.33 -2.79 -6.44
N ARG A 174 13.96 -1.70 -5.78
CA ARG A 174 13.09 -0.70 -6.38
C ARG A 174 13.69 -0.06 -7.63
N LEU A 175 14.99 0.09 -7.66
CA LEU A 175 15.69 0.70 -8.79
C LEU A 175 15.94 -0.30 -9.92
N PHE A 176 16.37 -1.52 -9.59
CA PHE A 176 16.86 -2.48 -10.57
C PHE A 176 15.90 -3.63 -10.89
N GLY A 177 14.85 -3.83 -10.10
CA GLY A 177 13.83 -4.83 -10.38
C GLY A 177 13.89 -6.06 -9.49
N VAL A 178 13.25 -7.14 -9.96
CA VAL A 178 12.94 -8.31 -9.15
C VAL A 178 13.89 -9.49 -9.37
N ASP A 179 14.42 -9.65 -10.58
CA ASP A 179 15.33 -10.73 -10.95
C ASP A 179 16.14 -10.35 -12.21
N LYS A 180 16.98 -11.27 -12.66
CA LYS A 180 17.87 -11.07 -13.80
C LYS A 180 17.13 -10.82 -15.13
N ASP A 181 15.99 -11.43 -15.32
CA ASP A 181 15.22 -11.35 -16.57
C ASP A 181 14.27 -10.13 -16.55
N ASN A 182 13.91 -9.66 -15.36
CA ASN A 182 13.04 -8.51 -15.11
C ASN A 182 13.80 -7.42 -14.35
N CYS A 183 14.94 -7.01 -14.87
CA CYS A 183 15.75 -5.92 -14.31
C CYS A 183 15.89 -4.78 -15.31
N TYR A 184 16.15 -3.59 -14.80
CA TYR A 184 16.46 -2.41 -15.60
C TYR A 184 17.94 -2.08 -15.53
N THR A 185 18.47 -1.64 -16.68
CA THR A 185 19.79 -1.04 -16.73
C THR A 185 19.72 0.41 -16.25
N TYR A 186 20.87 0.91 -15.82
CA TYR A 186 21.09 2.29 -15.44
C TYR A 186 20.70 3.24 -16.58
N GLY A 187 19.60 3.95 -16.46
CA GLY A 187 19.09 4.87 -17.48
C GLY A 187 17.62 4.66 -17.86
N ASP A 188 17.12 3.44 -17.81
CA ASP A 188 15.75 3.09 -18.20
C ASP A 188 14.79 3.01 -17.00
N PHE A 189 15.09 3.76 -15.94
CA PHE A 189 14.37 3.70 -14.69
C PHE A 189 12.87 3.96 -14.83
N LYS A 190 12.07 2.90 -14.67
CA LYS A 190 10.61 3.00 -14.56
C LYS A 190 10.11 2.82 -13.13
N GLY A 191 10.97 2.39 -12.20
CA GLY A 191 10.63 2.10 -10.81
C GLY A 191 9.66 0.91 -10.64
N TYR A 192 9.92 0.06 -9.67
CA TYR A 192 8.97 -0.96 -9.26
C TYR A 192 8.27 -0.48 -8.00
N TYR A 193 7.07 0.05 -8.17
CA TYR A 193 6.21 0.45 -7.08
C TYR A 193 5.37 -0.75 -6.65
N GLY A 194 5.51 -1.13 -5.36
CA GLY A 194 4.63 -2.12 -4.77
C GLY A 194 4.63 -3.47 -5.49
N MET A 195 5.61 -4.31 -5.20
CA MET A 195 5.54 -5.74 -5.48
C MET A 195 4.96 -6.40 -4.23
N PRO A 196 3.61 -6.52 -4.10
CA PRO A 196 2.95 -6.87 -2.85
C PRO A 196 3.31 -8.25 -2.34
N ASP A 197 3.74 -9.16 -3.21
CA ASP A 197 4.14 -10.53 -2.86
C ASP A 197 5.55 -10.63 -2.29
N TYR A 198 6.32 -9.52 -2.30
CA TYR A 198 7.69 -9.50 -1.78
C TYR A 198 7.73 -9.02 -0.33
N THR A 199 8.67 -9.57 0.45
CA THR A 199 8.82 -9.21 1.86
C THR A 199 9.53 -7.88 2.06
N VAL A 200 10.60 -7.61 1.30
CA VAL A 200 11.41 -6.40 1.46
C VAL A 200 11.70 -5.75 0.11
N CYS A 201 11.55 -4.44 0.06
CA CYS A 201 12.01 -3.56 -1.01
C CYS A 201 13.31 -2.85 -0.61
N ILE A 202 14.36 -2.96 -1.41
CA ILE A 202 15.61 -2.21 -1.24
C ILE A 202 15.60 -1.00 -2.16
N PHE A 203 15.88 0.18 -1.62
CA PHE A 203 15.88 1.42 -2.40
C PHE A 203 17.21 1.69 -3.12
N ASN A 204 18.26 0.97 -2.86
CA ASN A 204 19.58 1.09 -3.51
C ASN A 204 20.09 2.56 -3.65
N GLY A 205 19.76 3.37 -2.73
CA GLY A 205 20.05 4.72 -2.31
C GLY A 205 20.87 5.67 -3.14
N TRP A 206 20.83 5.68 -4.51
CA TRP A 206 21.67 6.67 -5.12
C TRP A 206 21.28 7.11 -6.54
N ARG A 207 20.60 8.18 -6.64
CA ARG A 207 20.94 9.15 -7.67
C ARG A 207 21.77 10.25 -7.00
N ARG A 208 23.02 10.33 -7.36
CA ARG A 208 23.84 11.51 -7.16
C ARG A 208 23.38 12.62 -8.10
N ASP A 209 22.17 13.08 -8.02
CA ASP A 209 21.86 14.41 -8.48
C ASP A 209 22.40 15.36 -7.40
N LYS A 210 23.65 15.71 -7.55
CA LYS A 210 24.28 16.81 -6.83
C LYS A 210 23.67 18.13 -7.29
N LYS A 211 22.46 18.42 -6.89
CA LYS A 211 22.04 19.78 -6.66
C LYS A 211 22.24 20.04 -5.18
N ASP A 212 23.18 20.91 -4.86
CA ASP A 212 23.43 21.49 -3.55
C ASP A 212 24.05 20.56 -2.47
N GLY A 213 24.79 19.52 -2.83
CA GLY A 213 25.51 18.69 -1.84
C GLY A 213 24.61 17.81 -0.96
N LYS A 214 23.32 17.83 -1.13
CA LYS A 214 22.37 16.96 -0.44
C LYS A 214 22.18 15.68 -1.25
N TYR A 215 22.31 14.54 -0.58
CA TYR A 215 21.84 13.27 -1.13
C TYR A 215 20.33 13.40 -1.26
N LEU A 216 19.86 13.37 -2.49
CA LEU A 216 18.44 13.24 -2.74
C LEU A 216 18.05 11.77 -2.51
N LEU A 217 17.94 11.39 -1.24
CA LEU A 217 16.86 10.50 -0.82
C LEU A 217 15.60 11.36 -0.96
N ASP A 218 15.32 11.72 -2.20
CA ASP A 218 14.21 12.59 -2.44
C ASP A 218 12.91 11.81 -2.24
N ASP A 219 11.88 12.58 -1.99
CA ASP A 219 10.50 12.15 -1.84
C ASP A 219 10.05 11.20 -2.98
N ARG A 220 10.72 11.22 -4.13
CA ARG A 220 10.50 10.32 -5.26
C ARG A 220 10.98 8.89 -5.01
N GLY A 221 12.00 8.69 -4.17
CA GLY A 221 12.52 7.35 -3.83
C GLY A 221 11.46 6.50 -3.12
N TYR A 222 10.78 7.07 -2.15
CA TYR A 222 9.81 6.36 -1.31
C TYR A 222 8.35 6.60 -1.73
N LYS A 223 8.11 7.48 -2.69
CA LYS A 223 6.76 7.83 -3.12
C LYS A 223 5.95 6.56 -3.38
N GLY A 224 4.83 6.39 -2.65
CA GLY A 224 3.93 5.27 -2.70
C GLY A 224 4.23 4.07 -1.82
N MET A 225 5.26 4.19 -1.01
CA MET A 225 5.59 3.16 -0.04
C MET A 225 5.50 3.67 1.40
N GLU A 226 5.10 4.93 1.58
CA GLU A 226 4.98 5.59 2.88
C GLU A 226 3.98 4.89 3.80
N HIS A 227 2.97 4.25 3.24
CA HIS A 227 1.99 3.48 4.00
C HIS A 227 2.60 2.31 4.78
N TYR A 228 3.74 1.77 4.36
CA TYR A 228 4.45 0.75 5.11
C TYR A 228 5.19 1.29 6.34
N TRP A 229 5.42 2.62 6.41
CA TRP A 229 6.12 3.25 7.53
C TRP A 229 5.25 3.51 8.75
N GLY A 230 3.94 3.50 8.56
CA GLY A 230 2.98 3.76 9.62
C GLY A 230 2.96 2.66 10.68
N VAL A 231 2.65 3.02 11.91
CA VAL A 231 2.09 2.06 12.85
C VAL A 231 0.93 1.42 12.09
N LYS A 232 0.86 0.07 12.07
CA LYS A 232 -0.42 -0.59 11.81
C LYS A 232 -1.36 -0.06 12.89
N THR A 233 -1.93 1.12 12.66
CA THR A 233 -3.15 1.46 13.33
C THR A 233 -4.04 0.27 13.00
N ASN A 234 -4.71 -0.27 14.00
CA ASN A 234 -5.77 -1.26 13.81
C ASN A 234 -6.94 -0.57 13.08
N PHE A 235 -6.67 0.06 11.94
CA PHE A 235 -7.61 0.24 10.87
C PHE A 235 -7.81 -1.14 10.26
N THR A 236 -8.48 -1.99 11.07
CA THR A 236 -9.20 -3.11 10.52
C THR A 236 -10.07 -2.53 9.41
N GLY A 237 -9.62 -2.63 8.16
CA GLY A 237 -10.45 -2.25 7.04
C GLY A 237 -9.85 -1.46 5.90
N ILE A 238 -8.62 -0.92 5.96
CA ILE A 238 -7.99 -0.45 4.72
C ILE A 238 -7.24 -1.63 4.12
N ASP A 239 -7.92 -2.33 3.24
CA ASP A 239 -7.36 -3.35 2.37
C ASP A 239 -6.16 -2.73 1.61
N THR A 240 -5.04 -3.45 1.54
CA THR A 240 -3.86 -3.07 0.74
C THR A 240 -4.25 -2.73 -0.71
N LYS A 241 -5.31 -3.32 -1.23
CA LYS A 241 -5.92 -3.00 -2.52
C LYS A 241 -6.38 -1.55 -2.65
N VAL A 242 -6.75 -0.89 -1.56
CA VAL A 242 -7.12 0.54 -1.58
C VAL A 242 -5.91 1.40 -1.93
N TRP A 243 -4.76 1.06 -1.39
CA TRP A 243 -3.51 1.76 -1.70
C TRP A 243 -3.03 1.47 -3.12
N GLU A 244 -3.15 0.23 -3.57
CA GLU A 244 -2.86 -0.15 -4.96
C GLU A 244 -3.76 0.62 -5.94
N ALA A 245 -5.02 0.78 -5.58
CA ALA A 245 -6.00 1.52 -6.39
C ALA A 245 -5.73 3.04 -6.39
N LEU A 246 -5.31 3.60 -5.26
CA LEU A 246 -4.88 5.01 -5.18
C LEU A 246 -3.68 5.25 -6.11
N TRP A 247 -2.75 4.32 -6.16
CA TRP A 247 -1.61 4.36 -7.06
C TRP A 247 -2.01 4.23 -8.52
N GLU A 248 -2.89 3.29 -8.82
CA GLU A 248 -3.42 3.15 -10.18
C GLU A 248 -4.13 4.43 -10.62
N CYS A 249 -4.88 5.06 -9.73
CA CYS A 249 -5.54 6.33 -10.00
C CYS A 249 -4.54 7.43 -10.35
N GLU A 250 -3.47 7.59 -9.57
CA GLU A 250 -2.39 8.55 -9.85
C GLU A 250 -1.67 8.25 -11.17
N TYR A 251 -1.41 6.95 -11.44
CA TYR A 251 -0.67 6.51 -12.61
C TYR A 251 -1.44 6.60 -13.92
N SER A 252 -2.75 6.36 -13.86
CA SER A 252 -3.65 6.46 -15.01
C SER A 252 -4.05 7.90 -15.34
N GLY A 253 -3.57 8.88 -14.56
CA GLY A 253 -3.95 10.29 -14.69
C GLY A 253 -5.33 10.59 -14.14
N GLY A 254 -5.86 9.72 -13.27
CA GLY A 254 -7.10 9.93 -12.54
C GLY A 254 -6.95 10.95 -11.42
N ASP A 255 -8.08 11.44 -10.91
CA ASP A 255 -8.11 12.40 -9.82
C ASP A 255 -8.06 11.67 -8.46
N THR A 256 -6.85 11.59 -7.88
CA THR A 256 -6.62 10.99 -6.56
C THR A 256 -7.40 11.68 -5.44
N LYS A 257 -7.69 12.96 -5.58
CA LYS A 257 -8.51 13.70 -4.62
C LYS A 257 -9.94 13.15 -4.62
N HIS A 258 -10.53 12.93 -5.78
CA HIS A 258 -11.85 12.32 -5.90
C HIS A 258 -11.88 10.91 -5.33
N PHE A 259 -10.83 10.12 -5.53
CA PHE A 259 -10.74 8.80 -4.91
C PHE A 259 -10.72 8.88 -3.38
N LEU A 260 -9.93 9.80 -2.80
CA LEU A 260 -9.89 10.04 -1.36
C LEU A 260 -11.25 10.58 -0.84
N ASP A 261 -11.89 11.47 -1.59
CA ASP A 261 -13.22 11.99 -1.25
C ASP A 261 -14.28 10.87 -1.18
N SER A 262 -14.14 9.80 -1.98
CA SER A 262 -15.05 8.63 -1.92
C SER A 262 -15.00 7.90 -0.58
N MET A 263 -13.91 8.05 0.17
CA MET A 263 -13.68 7.48 1.51
C MET A 263 -13.87 8.49 2.64
N SER A 264 -14.34 9.69 2.34
CA SER A 264 -14.55 10.73 3.36
C SER A 264 -15.56 10.27 4.42
N PRO A 265 -15.49 10.79 5.65
CA PRO A 265 -16.45 10.44 6.72
C PRO A 265 -17.91 10.58 6.30
N ASN A 266 -18.23 11.58 5.47
CA ASN A 266 -19.59 11.75 4.93
C ASN A 266 -20.00 10.60 4.01
N GLN A 267 -19.08 10.18 3.13
CA GLN A 267 -19.36 9.06 2.22
C GLN A 267 -19.51 7.75 2.99
N VAL A 268 -18.68 7.50 3.99
CA VAL A 268 -18.78 6.32 4.86
C VAL A 268 -20.11 6.33 5.60
N ALA A 269 -20.44 7.39 6.33
CA ALA A 269 -21.66 7.50 7.10
C ALA A 269 -22.94 7.31 6.23
N SER A 270 -22.94 7.83 4.99
CA SER A 270 -24.07 7.66 4.09
C SER A 270 -24.27 6.20 3.65
N LYS A 271 -23.18 5.44 3.49
CA LYS A 271 -23.22 4.02 3.12
C LYS A 271 -23.56 3.13 4.31
N GLU A 272 -23.04 3.43 5.50
CA GLU A 272 -23.45 2.76 6.75
C GLU A 272 -24.95 2.89 6.95
N TRP A 273 -25.48 4.11 6.86
CA TRP A 273 -26.92 4.38 6.96
C TRP A 273 -27.72 3.61 5.90
N LEU A 274 -27.23 3.49 4.67
CA LEU A 274 -27.85 2.66 3.64
C LEU A 274 -27.88 1.19 4.05
N ILE A 275 -26.75 0.62 4.46
CA ILE A 275 -26.65 -0.79 4.87
C ILE A 275 -27.60 -1.12 6.01
N GLU A 276 -27.67 -0.28 7.05
CA GLU A 276 -28.57 -0.44 8.18
C GLU A 276 -30.04 -0.59 7.76
N ASN A 277 -30.43 0.10 6.69
CA ASN A 277 -31.81 0.11 6.21
C ASN A 277 -32.13 -0.99 5.19
N ILE A 278 -31.11 -1.59 4.56
CA ILE A 278 -31.31 -2.69 3.59
C ILE A 278 -30.94 -4.07 4.15
N ILE A 279 -30.27 -4.19 5.28
CA ILE A 279 -29.75 -5.45 5.83
C ILE A 279 -30.84 -6.49 6.13
N LYS A 280 -32.06 -6.07 6.26
CA LYS A 280 -33.25 -6.94 6.51
C LYS A 280 -33.79 -7.65 5.26
N TYR A 281 -33.29 -7.30 4.07
CA TYR A 281 -33.73 -7.90 2.81
C TYR A 281 -32.79 -9.01 2.38
N ASP A 282 -33.29 -10.00 1.67
CA ASP A 282 -32.51 -11.07 1.08
C ASP A 282 -31.95 -10.60 -0.27
N ILE A 283 -30.65 -10.29 -0.31
CA ILE A 283 -29.99 -9.65 -1.44
C ILE A 283 -28.73 -10.44 -1.80
N GLU A 284 -28.68 -10.92 -3.03
CA GLU A 284 -27.53 -11.64 -3.57
C GLU A 284 -26.89 -10.93 -4.77
N LYS A 285 -27.69 -10.17 -5.54
CA LYS A 285 -27.27 -9.49 -6.76
C LYS A 285 -27.60 -8.02 -6.70
N ILE A 286 -26.61 -7.17 -6.93
CA ILE A 286 -26.74 -5.73 -6.81
C ILE A 286 -26.26 -5.05 -8.09
N GLN A 287 -26.96 -3.97 -8.48
CA GLN A 287 -26.42 -2.98 -9.41
C GLN A 287 -26.18 -1.67 -8.68
N LEU A 288 -24.99 -1.10 -8.87
CA LEU A 288 -24.64 0.24 -8.43
C LEU A 288 -24.75 1.18 -9.64
N TRP A 289 -25.63 2.16 -9.57
CA TRP A 289 -25.83 3.17 -10.59
C TRP A 289 -25.09 4.46 -10.20
N GLY A 290 -24.11 4.88 -11.01
CA GLY A 290 -23.19 5.94 -10.63
C GLY A 290 -22.35 5.55 -9.43
N GLY A 291 -21.88 4.31 -9.43
CA GLY A 291 -21.13 3.77 -8.29
C GLY A 291 -19.68 4.22 -8.24
N TRP A 292 -19.24 4.93 -9.27
CA TRP A 292 -17.90 5.52 -9.35
C TRP A 292 -16.81 4.46 -9.08
N PHE A 293 -15.98 4.62 -8.04
CA PHE A 293 -15.01 3.62 -7.62
C PHE A 293 -15.64 2.38 -6.95
N ALA A 294 -16.96 2.37 -6.70
CA ALA A 294 -17.67 1.38 -5.90
C ALA A 294 -17.05 1.14 -4.52
N HIS A 295 -16.38 2.15 -3.96
CA HIS A 295 -15.71 2.07 -2.67
C HIS A 295 -16.18 3.22 -1.75
N PRO A 296 -16.44 2.96 -0.46
CA PRO A 296 -16.33 1.68 0.28
C PRO A 296 -17.53 0.75 0.14
N ILE A 297 -18.57 1.14 -0.61
CA ILE A 297 -19.87 0.44 -0.63
C ILE A 297 -19.75 -1.06 -0.98
N SER A 298 -18.90 -1.45 -1.92
CA SER A 298 -18.73 -2.86 -2.32
C SER A 298 -18.18 -3.73 -1.19
N SER A 299 -17.28 -3.20 -0.36
CA SER A 299 -16.77 -3.91 0.82
C SER A 299 -17.85 -4.05 1.88
N MET A 300 -18.55 -2.98 2.20
CA MET A 300 -19.64 -2.98 3.17
C MET A 300 -20.76 -3.96 2.78
N LEU A 301 -21.11 -4.01 1.49
CA LEU A 301 -22.12 -4.95 0.99
C LEU A 301 -21.68 -6.40 1.12
N LYS A 302 -20.41 -6.70 0.83
CA LYS A 302 -19.85 -8.05 1.01
C LYS A 302 -19.79 -8.50 2.47
N ASP A 303 -19.57 -7.56 3.38
CA ASP A 303 -19.56 -7.84 4.82
C ASP A 303 -20.97 -8.05 5.39
N ALA A 304 -21.98 -7.35 4.84
CA ALA A 304 -23.35 -7.38 5.31
C ALA A 304 -24.19 -8.53 4.70
N PHE A 305 -23.85 -9.00 3.48
CA PHE A 305 -24.65 -9.93 2.71
C PHE A 305 -23.82 -11.04 2.05
N SER A 306 -24.46 -12.16 1.72
CA SER A 306 -23.88 -13.24 0.91
C SER A 306 -23.94 -12.88 -0.59
N ILE A 307 -23.22 -11.85 -1.00
CA ILE A 307 -23.29 -11.32 -2.36
C ILE A 307 -22.70 -12.28 -3.37
N LYS A 308 -23.48 -12.58 -4.42
CA LYS A 308 -23.03 -13.35 -5.59
C LYS A 308 -22.48 -12.46 -6.70
N ARG A 309 -23.03 -11.26 -6.87
CA ARG A 309 -22.61 -10.31 -7.92
C ARG A 309 -22.97 -8.88 -7.59
N ILE A 310 -22.02 -7.98 -7.82
CA ILE A 310 -22.23 -6.53 -7.89
C ILE A 310 -21.86 -6.08 -9.31
N THR A 311 -22.76 -5.36 -9.99
CA THR A 311 -22.45 -4.72 -11.27
C THR A 311 -22.38 -3.21 -11.05
N ASN A 312 -21.19 -2.63 -11.19
CA ASN A 312 -20.97 -1.19 -11.09
C ASN A 312 -21.12 -0.55 -12.48
N ILE A 313 -22.10 0.33 -12.64
CA ILE A 313 -22.42 1.02 -13.90
C ILE A 313 -22.13 2.50 -13.71
N ASP A 314 -21.18 3.02 -14.47
CA ASP A 314 -20.76 4.41 -14.40
C ASP A 314 -20.33 4.92 -15.79
N ILE A 315 -20.35 6.22 -16.00
CA ILE A 315 -19.89 6.85 -17.26
C ILE A 315 -18.38 7.11 -17.25
N ASP A 316 -17.74 7.09 -16.05
CA ASP A 316 -16.32 7.38 -15.88
C ASP A 316 -15.50 6.09 -15.94
N GLU A 317 -14.91 5.81 -17.11
CA GLU A 317 -14.06 4.64 -17.33
C GLU A 317 -12.79 4.68 -16.44
N ASN A 318 -12.27 5.86 -16.08
CA ASN A 318 -11.12 5.94 -15.18
C ASN A 318 -11.49 5.46 -13.78
N ALA A 319 -12.64 5.88 -13.25
CA ALA A 319 -13.16 5.39 -11.98
C ALA A 319 -13.44 3.88 -12.02
N LEU A 320 -13.99 3.37 -13.11
CA LEU A 320 -14.22 1.93 -13.29
C LEU A 320 -12.92 1.13 -13.40
N SER A 321 -11.86 1.69 -13.99
CA SER A 321 -10.54 1.08 -14.02
C SER A 321 -9.99 0.86 -12.60
N VAL A 322 -10.08 1.89 -11.76
CA VAL A 322 -9.72 1.81 -10.33
C VAL A 322 -10.62 0.82 -9.60
N CYS A 323 -11.94 0.83 -9.85
CA CYS A 323 -12.89 -0.13 -9.27
C CYS A 323 -12.48 -1.58 -9.54
N ARG A 324 -12.04 -1.89 -10.77
CA ARG A 324 -11.55 -3.24 -11.16
C ARG A 324 -10.29 -3.67 -10.42
N LYS A 325 -9.46 -2.74 -9.97
CA LYS A 325 -8.28 -3.02 -9.14
C LYS A 325 -8.64 -3.28 -7.69
N LEU A 326 -9.58 -2.50 -7.17
CA LEU A 326 -10.06 -2.62 -5.78
C LEU A 326 -10.78 -3.93 -5.50
N ASN A 327 -11.45 -4.49 -6.50
CA ASN A 327 -12.39 -5.57 -6.31
C ASN A 327 -12.01 -6.84 -7.07
N SER A 328 -12.35 -8.01 -6.49
CA SER A 328 -12.28 -9.27 -7.22
C SER A 328 -13.30 -9.28 -8.37
N ARG A 329 -12.85 -9.61 -9.58
CA ARG A 329 -13.71 -9.74 -10.77
C ARG A 329 -14.77 -10.83 -10.65
N ASP A 330 -14.60 -11.76 -9.73
CA ASP A 330 -15.55 -12.84 -9.51
C ASP A 330 -16.85 -12.33 -8.86
N ILE A 331 -16.77 -11.21 -8.14
CA ILE A 331 -17.92 -10.63 -7.43
C ILE A 331 -18.34 -9.29 -8.01
N VAL A 332 -17.37 -8.41 -8.35
CA VAL A 332 -17.65 -7.05 -8.86
C VAL A 332 -17.30 -6.97 -10.34
N ASP A 333 -18.30 -6.70 -11.14
CA ASP A 333 -18.20 -6.44 -12.58
C ASP A 333 -18.44 -4.94 -12.86
N THR A 334 -17.92 -4.42 -13.97
CA THR A 334 -18.03 -3.01 -14.31
C THR A 334 -18.57 -2.81 -15.72
N GLN A 335 -19.45 -1.82 -15.89
CA GLN A 335 -19.98 -1.42 -17.20
C GLN A 335 -19.84 0.10 -17.37
N CYS A 336 -19.09 0.53 -18.40
CA CYS A 336 -19.00 1.93 -18.77
C CYS A 336 -20.19 2.32 -19.62
N GLN A 337 -21.21 2.92 -18.98
CA GLN A 337 -22.46 3.26 -19.63
C GLN A 337 -23.23 4.34 -18.87
N ASP A 338 -23.92 5.23 -19.60
CA ASP A 338 -24.89 6.13 -19.01
C ASP A 338 -26.14 5.36 -18.59
N VAL A 339 -26.49 5.43 -17.30
CA VAL A 339 -27.66 4.75 -16.74
C VAL A 339 -28.98 5.25 -17.34
N SER A 340 -29.04 6.48 -17.86
CA SER A 340 -30.20 7.01 -18.57
C SER A 340 -30.46 6.30 -19.90
N GLU A 341 -29.44 5.68 -20.47
CA GLU A 341 -29.48 4.88 -21.69
C GLU A 341 -29.50 3.37 -21.43
N TYR A 342 -29.30 2.96 -20.15
CA TYR A 342 -29.26 1.57 -19.74
C TYR A 342 -30.61 0.88 -20.00
N HIS A 343 -30.60 -0.33 -20.58
CA HIS A 343 -31.84 -1.03 -20.92
C HIS A 343 -32.44 -1.67 -19.65
N ILE A 344 -33.63 -1.25 -19.26
CA ILE A 344 -34.31 -1.74 -18.04
C ILE A 344 -34.58 -3.24 -18.04
N SER A 345 -34.74 -3.87 -19.22
CA SER A 345 -34.83 -5.33 -19.34
C SER A 345 -33.56 -6.05 -18.82
N ASP A 346 -32.48 -5.31 -18.67
CA ASP A 346 -31.20 -5.84 -18.19
C ASP A 346 -31.06 -5.77 -16.66
N ILE A 347 -32.03 -5.18 -15.97
CA ILE A 347 -32.14 -5.22 -14.50
C ILE A 347 -32.57 -6.64 -14.08
N LYS A 348 -31.58 -7.50 -13.93
CA LYS A 348 -31.71 -8.86 -13.39
C LYS A 348 -31.02 -8.95 -12.03
N THR A 349 -31.48 -8.13 -11.10
CA THR A 349 -30.84 -7.94 -9.80
C THR A 349 -31.91 -7.83 -8.71
N ASP A 350 -31.52 -8.09 -7.47
CA ASP A 350 -32.40 -8.00 -6.33
C ASP A 350 -32.53 -6.54 -5.86
N LEU A 351 -31.43 -5.78 -5.97
CA LEU A 351 -31.35 -4.39 -5.52
C LEU A 351 -30.59 -3.52 -6.52
N VAL A 352 -31.13 -2.35 -6.81
CA VAL A 352 -30.43 -1.23 -7.44
C VAL A 352 -30.10 -0.18 -6.39
N ILE A 353 -28.84 0.18 -6.26
CA ILE A 353 -28.37 1.26 -5.39
C ILE A 353 -27.92 2.44 -6.23
N ASN A 354 -28.45 3.62 -5.93
CA ASN A 354 -27.98 4.88 -6.49
C ASN A 354 -27.74 5.88 -5.35
N THR A 355 -26.47 6.05 -4.97
CA THR A 355 -26.08 7.00 -3.93
C THR A 355 -25.58 8.34 -4.49
N SER A 356 -25.80 8.58 -5.77
CA SER A 356 -25.33 9.76 -6.51
C SER A 356 -26.44 10.32 -7.43
N SER A 357 -27.70 10.20 -7.00
CA SER A 357 -28.84 10.59 -7.84
C SER A 357 -28.88 12.09 -8.11
N GLU A 358 -28.22 12.90 -7.29
CA GLU A 358 -28.02 14.33 -7.52
C GLU A 358 -27.30 14.66 -8.84
N HIS A 359 -26.51 13.75 -9.37
CA HIS A 359 -25.79 13.90 -10.66
C HIS A 359 -26.56 13.34 -11.86
N MET A 360 -27.74 12.78 -11.65
CA MET A 360 -28.50 12.05 -12.67
C MET A 360 -29.89 12.67 -12.87
N PRO A 361 -30.54 12.44 -14.02
CA PRO A 361 -31.96 12.74 -14.16
C PRO A 361 -32.80 12.02 -13.10
N PRO A 362 -33.97 12.57 -12.69
CA PRO A 362 -34.87 11.91 -11.76
C PRO A 362 -35.19 10.47 -12.16
N LEU A 363 -35.16 9.54 -11.20
CA LEU A 363 -35.33 8.11 -11.47
C LEU A 363 -36.61 7.81 -12.22
N HIS A 364 -37.73 8.50 -11.87
CA HIS A 364 -39.00 8.31 -12.56
C HIS A 364 -38.87 8.56 -14.07
N THR A 365 -38.06 9.48 -14.52
CA THR A 365 -37.85 9.75 -15.95
C THR A 365 -37.09 8.63 -16.66
N ILE A 366 -36.15 8.01 -15.95
CA ILE A 366 -35.39 6.85 -16.43
C ILE A 366 -36.32 5.63 -16.52
N LEU A 367 -37.14 5.40 -15.49
CA LEU A 367 -38.10 4.27 -15.42
C LEU A 367 -39.26 4.42 -16.45
N ALA A 368 -39.79 5.62 -16.59
CA ALA A 368 -40.91 5.90 -17.53
C ALA A 368 -40.53 5.69 -18.99
N LYS A 369 -39.32 6.10 -19.39
CA LYS A 369 -38.82 5.90 -20.77
C LYS A 369 -38.82 4.43 -21.20
N LYS A 370 -38.88 3.50 -20.26
CA LYS A 370 -38.53 2.09 -20.45
C LYS A 370 -39.62 1.11 -20.04
N GLU A 371 -40.78 1.59 -19.63
CA GLU A 371 -41.95 0.78 -19.22
C GLU A 371 -41.59 -0.35 -18.22
N TYR A 372 -40.80 -0.02 -17.21
CA TYR A 372 -40.32 -1.00 -16.24
C TYR A 372 -41.49 -1.67 -15.49
N LYS A 373 -41.52 -2.99 -15.52
CA LYS A 373 -42.54 -3.82 -14.86
C LYS A 373 -41.93 -4.88 -13.91
N GLY A 374 -40.65 -4.72 -13.57
CA GLY A 374 -39.95 -5.66 -12.68
C GLY A 374 -40.30 -5.42 -11.20
N ASN A 375 -39.86 -6.32 -10.35
CA ASN A 375 -40.03 -6.25 -8.90
C ASN A 375 -38.63 -6.13 -8.21
N CYS A 376 -37.81 -5.21 -8.69
CA CYS A 376 -36.48 -4.93 -8.09
C CYS A 376 -36.63 -3.88 -6.99
N LEU A 377 -35.92 -4.07 -5.91
CA LEU A 377 -35.78 -3.07 -4.86
C LEU A 377 -34.85 -1.96 -5.34
N PHE A 378 -35.20 -0.70 -5.09
CA PHE A 378 -34.35 0.47 -5.32
C PHE A 378 -34.05 1.14 -4.01
N ALA A 379 -32.76 1.52 -3.83
CA ALA A 379 -32.30 2.36 -2.73
C ALA A 379 -31.60 3.58 -3.34
N VAL A 380 -32.21 4.75 -3.18
CA VAL A 380 -31.80 5.98 -3.83
C VAL A 380 -31.47 7.03 -2.79
N GLN A 381 -30.31 7.67 -2.93
CA GLN A 381 -29.90 8.81 -2.11
C GLN A 381 -29.69 10.05 -2.97
N SER A 382 -30.04 11.22 -2.42
CA SER A 382 -29.73 12.54 -2.94
C SER A 382 -29.37 13.49 -1.79
N ASN A 383 -29.08 14.74 -2.07
CA ASN A 383 -28.71 15.76 -1.08
C ASN A 383 -29.32 17.13 -1.40
N ASN A 384 -29.09 18.11 -0.50
CA ASN A 384 -29.52 19.50 -0.68
C ASN A 384 -28.39 20.47 -1.05
N MET A 385 -27.34 19.98 -1.72
CA MET A 385 -26.16 20.79 -2.09
C MET A 385 -26.38 21.49 -3.46
N PHE A 386 -27.42 22.30 -3.59
CA PHE A 386 -27.79 23.03 -4.81
C PHE A 386 -26.72 23.99 -5.34
N HIS A 387 -25.72 24.31 -4.52
CA HIS A 387 -24.62 25.21 -4.92
C HIS A 387 -23.49 24.50 -5.68
N VAL A 388 -23.54 23.17 -5.78
CA VAL A 388 -22.55 22.38 -6.52
C VAL A 388 -22.97 22.33 -7.99
N PRO A 389 -22.16 22.78 -8.95
CA PRO A 389 -22.56 22.95 -10.35
C PRO A 389 -23.07 21.67 -11.02
N ASP A 390 -22.51 20.53 -10.66
CA ASP A 390 -22.83 19.23 -11.28
C ASP A 390 -24.01 18.51 -10.61
N HIS A 391 -24.62 19.13 -9.57
CA HIS A 391 -25.77 18.60 -8.89
C HIS A 391 -27.06 19.09 -9.56
N ILE A 392 -27.59 18.31 -10.50
CA ILE A 392 -28.76 18.66 -11.31
C ILE A 392 -30.11 18.17 -10.72
N ASN A 393 -30.05 17.28 -9.71
CA ASN A 393 -31.22 16.63 -9.12
C ASN A 393 -31.13 16.58 -7.57
N CYS A 394 -30.79 17.73 -6.96
CA CYS A 394 -30.89 17.92 -5.52
C CYS A 394 -32.32 17.98 -5.06
N VAL A 395 -32.55 17.68 -3.78
CA VAL A 395 -33.87 17.74 -3.14
C VAL A 395 -33.78 18.44 -1.79
N ASN A 396 -34.92 19.01 -1.34
CA ASN A 396 -35.02 19.68 -0.03
C ASN A 396 -35.63 18.79 1.07
N SER A 397 -36.22 17.67 0.69
CA SER A 397 -36.91 16.77 1.63
C SER A 397 -36.98 15.33 1.11
N GLU A 398 -37.29 14.42 2.03
CA GLU A 398 -37.55 13.00 1.71
C GLU A 398 -38.74 12.85 0.77
N ASP A 399 -39.77 13.70 0.93
CA ASP A 399 -40.98 13.65 0.09
C ASP A 399 -40.70 14.08 -1.34
N GLU A 400 -39.86 15.10 -1.54
CA GLU A 400 -39.39 15.51 -2.86
C GLU A 400 -38.54 14.39 -3.50
N LEU A 401 -37.72 13.66 -2.74
CA LEU A 401 -37.00 12.51 -3.26
C LEU A 401 -37.94 11.36 -3.65
N VAL A 402 -38.99 11.10 -2.86
CA VAL A 402 -40.05 10.12 -3.22
C VAL A 402 -40.67 10.46 -4.59
N GLU A 403 -41.06 11.73 -4.81
CA GLU A 403 -41.60 12.19 -6.09
C GLU A 403 -40.57 11.99 -7.23
N ASN A 404 -39.30 12.34 -7.00
CA ASN A 404 -38.23 12.18 -7.99
C ASN A 404 -37.93 10.72 -8.33
N THR A 405 -38.13 9.78 -7.39
CA THR A 405 -37.93 8.36 -7.69
C THR A 405 -39.09 7.75 -8.48
N GLY A 406 -40.34 8.18 -8.23
CA GLY A 406 -41.54 7.60 -8.81
C GLY A 406 -41.77 6.13 -8.42
N LEU A 407 -41.22 5.68 -7.31
CA LEU A 407 -41.45 4.33 -6.78
C LEU A 407 -42.87 4.17 -6.32
N ARG A 408 -43.50 3.02 -6.62
CA ARG A 408 -44.91 2.75 -6.32
C ARG A 408 -45.17 2.34 -4.88
N GLU A 409 -44.19 1.65 -4.29
CA GLU A 409 -44.25 1.17 -2.91
C GLU A 409 -43.02 1.67 -2.16
N ILE A 410 -43.21 2.54 -1.18
CA ILE A 410 -42.13 3.10 -0.34
C ILE A 410 -42.04 2.29 0.94
N LEU A 411 -40.89 1.63 1.14
CA LEU A 411 -40.60 0.83 2.33
C LEU A 411 -39.81 1.62 3.38
N TYR A 412 -39.06 2.62 2.95
CA TYR A 412 -38.34 3.53 3.82
C TYR A 412 -38.11 4.88 3.15
N LYS A 413 -38.22 5.94 3.93
CA LYS A 413 -37.73 7.29 3.60
C LYS A 413 -37.13 7.94 4.84
N GLY A 414 -36.09 8.72 4.67
CA GLY A 414 -35.45 9.41 5.79
C GLY A 414 -34.39 10.40 5.35
N SER A 415 -33.88 11.13 6.32
CA SER A 415 -32.77 12.06 6.13
C SER A 415 -31.69 11.87 7.19
N LEU A 416 -30.47 12.22 6.82
CA LEU A 416 -29.29 12.18 7.65
C LEU A 416 -28.59 13.54 7.61
N ASP A 417 -28.38 14.15 8.78
CA ASP A 417 -27.57 15.35 8.92
C ASP A 417 -26.08 14.98 8.78
N MET A 418 -25.42 15.56 7.80
CA MET A 418 -24.03 15.27 7.50
C MET A 418 -23.09 16.21 8.28
N PRO A 419 -21.88 15.72 8.69
CA PRO A 419 -20.93 16.51 9.47
C PRO A 419 -20.58 17.88 8.86
N ASN A 420 -20.65 18.00 7.54
CA ASN A 420 -20.34 19.25 6.81
C ASN A 420 -21.56 20.19 6.69
N GLY A 421 -22.67 19.94 7.40
CA GLY A 421 -23.82 20.84 7.51
C GLY A 421 -24.83 20.75 6.36
N TYR A 422 -24.72 19.77 5.45
CA TYR A 422 -25.79 19.47 4.48
C TYR A 422 -26.62 18.26 4.92
N LYS A 423 -27.75 18.05 4.26
CA LYS A 423 -28.60 16.89 4.48
C LYS A 423 -28.51 15.93 3.32
N ARG A 424 -28.49 14.63 3.65
CA ARG A 424 -28.65 13.56 2.70
C ARG A 424 -30.00 12.89 2.92
N PHE A 425 -30.68 12.59 1.84
CA PHE A 425 -32.01 11.96 1.85
C PHE A 425 -31.92 10.57 1.25
N MET A 426 -32.75 9.65 1.72
CA MET A 426 -32.79 8.29 1.19
C MET A 426 -34.22 7.81 1.07
N VAL A 427 -34.51 7.13 -0.03
CA VAL A 427 -35.75 6.42 -0.29
C VAL A 427 -35.44 4.98 -0.70
N ILE A 428 -36.17 4.01 -0.11
CA ILE A 428 -36.09 2.60 -0.47
C ILE A 428 -37.50 2.12 -0.80
N GLY A 429 -37.63 1.43 -1.93
CA GLY A 429 -38.95 0.94 -2.36
C GLY A 429 -38.90 0.17 -3.67
N TYR A 430 -40.07 -0.25 -4.15
CA TYR A 430 -40.25 -0.95 -5.42
C TYR A 430 -40.78 -0.01 -6.50
N ALA A 431 -40.30 -0.19 -7.74
CA ALA A 431 -40.71 0.59 -8.90
C ALA A 431 -42.02 0.09 -9.54
#